data_1d457ea8b8a23268ddfefcd202a96757
#
_entry.id   1d457ea8b8a23268ddfefcd202a96757
#
_cell.length_a   1.000
_cell.length_b   1.000
_cell.length_c   1.000
_cell.angle_alpha   90.00
_cell.angle_beta   90.00
_cell.angle_gamma   90.00
#
_symmetry.space_group_name_H-M   'P 1'
#
loop_
_entity.id
_entity.type
_entity.pdbx_description
1 polymer ?
#
loop_
_entity_poly.entity_id
_entity_poly.type
_entity_poly.pdbx_seq_one_letter_code
_entity_poly.pdbx_strand_id
1 'polypeptide(L)'
;MASWRYDISGISPEMRKDYEQHFADCPHCRARQKFHRSLDVTLAVLTSLAVFFFLFALAVLHHIKPLENVAFKILGLDIFDMYHMLMSAATAGVCFSVIAFVLVLTATPVPTYLGGIAAERARLLEERLPAAIKALRSR
;
A
#
# COMPACT_ATOMS: atom_id res chain seq x y z
N MET A 1 -17.56 2.39 11.53
CA MET A 1 -18.32 3.27 10.60
C MET A 1 -17.53 3.71 9.36
N ALA A 2 -16.24 3.43 9.23
CA ALA A 2 -15.44 3.81 8.05
C ALA A 2 -15.59 2.85 6.85
N SER A 3 -16.10 1.63 7.07
CA SER A 3 -16.10 0.57 6.07
C SER A 3 -17.05 0.77 4.89
N TRP A 4 -18.01 1.66 4.97
CA TRP A 4 -18.96 1.83 3.88
C TRP A 4 -18.82 3.09 3.02
N ARG A 5 -17.66 3.68 2.98
CA ARG A 5 -17.41 4.76 2.00
C ARG A 5 -17.52 4.26 0.55
N TYR A 6 -17.13 2.99 0.29
CA TYR A 6 -17.22 2.33 -1.02
C TYR A 6 -17.25 0.79 -0.94
N ASP A 7 -17.14 0.21 0.26
CA ASP A 7 -17.24 -1.23 0.49
C ASP A 7 -18.63 -1.57 1.00
N ILE A 8 -19.45 -2.16 0.15
CA ILE A 8 -20.84 -2.53 0.42
C ILE A 8 -20.98 -4.00 0.83
N SER A 9 -19.88 -4.70 1.08
CA SER A 9 -19.89 -6.13 1.43
C SER A 9 -20.62 -6.42 2.75
N GLY A 10 -20.61 -5.45 3.69
CA GLY A 10 -21.24 -5.57 4.99
C GLY A 10 -22.72 -5.15 5.06
N ILE A 11 -23.35 -4.77 3.94
CA ILE A 11 -24.74 -4.32 3.89
C ILE A 11 -25.66 -5.48 3.50
N SER A 12 -26.91 -5.49 4.04
CA SER A 12 -27.89 -6.50 3.68
C SER A 12 -28.18 -6.51 2.17
N PRO A 13 -28.52 -7.68 1.57
CA PRO A 13 -28.72 -7.78 0.12
C PRO A 13 -29.82 -6.88 -0.42
N GLU A 14 -30.83 -6.58 0.39
CA GLU A 14 -31.94 -5.68 0.01
C GLU A 14 -31.44 -4.23 -0.06
N MET A 15 -30.78 -3.76 0.98
CA MET A 15 -30.22 -2.41 1.05
C MET A 15 -29.10 -2.20 0.00
N ARG A 16 -28.39 -3.27 -0.37
CA ARG A 16 -27.38 -3.23 -1.44
C ARG A 16 -27.99 -2.86 -2.79
N LYS A 17 -29.15 -3.44 -3.15
CA LYS A 17 -29.83 -3.13 -4.42
C LYS A 17 -30.26 -1.67 -4.51
N ASP A 18 -30.85 -1.15 -3.44
CA ASP A 18 -31.26 0.26 -3.38
C ASP A 18 -30.07 1.20 -3.49
N TYR A 19 -28.95 0.82 -2.85
CA TYR A 19 -27.70 1.59 -2.88
C TYR A 19 -27.08 1.59 -4.28
N GLU A 20 -27.00 0.42 -4.92
CA GLU A 20 -26.50 0.27 -6.29
C GLU A 20 -27.37 1.06 -7.30
N GLN A 21 -28.69 1.02 -7.14
CA GLN A 21 -29.62 1.78 -7.96
C GLN A 21 -29.43 3.29 -7.76
N HIS A 22 -29.34 3.75 -6.52
CA HIS A 22 -29.06 5.16 -6.22
C HIS A 22 -27.76 5.64 -6.87
N PHE A 23 -26.68 4.82 -6.83
CA PHE A 23 -25.42 5.16 -7.50
C PHE A 23 -25.52 5.16 -9.03
N ALA A 24 -26.40 4.34 -9.61
CA ALA A 24 -26.66 4.39 -11.04
C ALA A 24 -27.32 5.71 -11.44
N ASP A 25 -28.24 6.22 -10.61
CA ASP A 25 -29.07 7.37 -10.92
C ASP A 25 -28.43 8.72 -10.50
N CYS A 26 -27.60 8.73 -9.44
CA CYS A 26 -27.04 9.97 -8.89
C CYS A 26 -25.55 10.18 -9.27
N PRO A 27 -25.26 11.08 -10.23
CA PRO A 27 -23.87 11.35 -10.65
C PRO A 27 -23.02 11.99 -9.54
N HIS A 28 -23.63 12.78 -8.66
CA HIS A 28 -22.94 13.43 -7.55
C HIS A 28 -22.41 12.41 -6.52
N CYS A 29 -23.26 11.46 -6.11
CA CYS A 29 -22.87 10.40 -5.16
C CYS A 29 -21.79 9.50 -5.75
N ARG A 30 -21.89 9.19 -7.03
CA ARG A 30 -20.88 8.42 -7.78
C ARG A 30 -19.53 9.15 -7.84
N ALA A 31 -19.52 10.44 -8.11
CA ALA A 31 -18.29 11.24 -8.15
C ALA A 31 -17.63 11.30 -6.76
N ARG A 32 -18.42 11.53 -5.70
CA ARG A 32 -17.94 11.56 -4.31
C ARG A 32 -17.34 10.22 -3.86
N GLN A 33 -17.99 9.12 -4.23
CA GLN A 33 -17.48 7.77 -3.93
C GLN A 33 -16.15 7.50 -4.64
N LYS A 34 -16.05 7.83 -5.94
CA LYS A 34 -14.81 7.71 -6.71
C LYS A 34 -13.69 8.52 -6.09
N PHE A 35 -13.98 9.74 -5.64
CA PHE A 35 -13.01 10.61 -5.00
C PHE A 35 -12.47 10.02 -3.69
N HIS A 36 -13.34 9.55 -2.79
CA HIS A 36 -12.91 8.91 -1.53
C HIS A 36 -12.08 7.66 -1.79
N ARG A 37 -12.52 6.81 -2.72
CA ARG A 37 -11.77 5.63 -3.11
C ARG A 37 -10.39 5.97 -3.68
N SER A 38 -10.31 6.97 -4.54
CA SER A 38 -9.05 7.44 -5.11
C SER A 38 -8.11 7.94 -4.03
N LEU A 39 -8.61 8.75 -3.07
CA LEU A 39 -7.83 9.24 -1.94
C LEU A 39 -7.25 8.11 -1.09
N ASP A 40 -8.09 7.15 -0.69
CA ASP A 40 -7.68 6.04 0.16
C ASP A 40 -6.62 5.17 -0.52
N VAL A 41 -6.82 4.85 -1.81
CA VAL A 41 -5.82 4.10 -2.60
C VAL A 41 -4.53 4.90 -2.77
N THR A 42 -4.61 6.20 -3.06
CA THR A 42 -3.42 7.06 -3.20
C THR A 42 -2.63 7.12 -1.90
N LEU A 43 -3.30 7.28 -0.76
CA LEU A 43 -2.64 7.26 0.56
C LEU A 43 -1.96 5.93 0.84
N ALA A 44 -2.61 4.81 0.53
CA ALA A 44 -2.02 3.49 0.71
C ALA A 44 -0.78 3.30 -0.17
N VAL A 45 -0.82 3.74 -1.42
CA VAL A 45 0.32 3.69 -2.34
C VAL A 45 1.46 4.58 -1.86
N LEU A 46 1.17 5.84 -1.49
CA LEU A 46 2.20 6.78 -1.02
C LEU A 46 2.89 6.28 0.24
N THR A 47 2.13 5.77 1.22
CA THR A 47 2.72 5.23 2.45
C THR A 47 3.54 3.97 2.19
N SER A 48 3.09 3.09 1.29
CA SER A 48 3.88 1.91 0.86
C SER A 48 5.19 2.31 0.20
N LEU A 49 5.15 3.29 -0.70
CA LEU A 49 6.35 3.82 -1.38
C LEU A 49 7.30 4.48 -0.38
N ALA A 50 6.78 5.20 0.63
CA ALA A 50 7.61 5.79 1.67
C ALA A 50 8.34 4.73 2.49
N VAL A 51 7.64 3.66 2.91
CA VAL A 51 8.27 2.51 3.60
C VAL A 51 9.39 1.92 2.75
N PHE A 52 9.10 1.64 1.48
CA PHE A 52 10.08 1.07 0.56
C PHE A 52 11.30 1.99 0.36
N PHE A 53 11.06 3.30 0.19
CA PHE A 53 12.12 4.29 0.00
C PHE A 53 13.05 4.38 1.21
N PHE A 54 12.51 4.45 2.44
CA PHE A 54 13.33 4.53 3.65
C PHE A 54 14.06 3.23 3.94
N LEU A 55 13.46 2.06 3.68
CA LEU A 55 14.15 0.78 3.77
C LEU A 55 15.30 0.67 2.76
N PHE A 56 15.06 1.13 1.53
CA PHE A 56 16.11 1.19 0.51
C PHE A 56 17.24 2.13 0.92
N ALA A 57 16.92 3.32 1.45
CA ALA A 57 17.90 4.27 1.96
C ALA A 57 18.74 3.66 3.08
N LEU A 58 18.14 2.93 4.04
CA LEU A 58 18.86 2.21 5.08
C LEU A 58 19.78 1.13 4.51
N ALA A 59 19.32 0.35 3.54
CA ALA A 59 20.12 -0.67 2.88
C ALA A 59 21.33 -0.06 2.18
N VAL A 60 21.13 1.04 1.44
CA VAL A 60 22.20 1.77 0.77
C VAL A 60 23.21 2.32 1.76
N LEU A 61 22.75 3.00 2.83
CA LEU A 61 23.62 3.54 3.88
C LEU A 61 24.42 2.43 4.57
N HIS A 62 23.80 1.26 4.79
CA HIS A 62 24.49 0.12 5.39
C HIS A 62 25.60 -0.44 4.48
N HIS A 63 25.38 -0.44 3.16
CA HIS A 63 26.35 -0.95 2.18
C HIS A 63 27.47 0.06 1.83
N ILE A 64 27.26 1.37 2.05
CA ILE A 64 28.21 2.43 1.68
C ILE A 64 29.30 2.64 2.75
N LYS A 65 29.29 1.93 3.89
CA LYS A 65 30.39 2.00 4.90
C LYS A 65 31.80 2.01 4.30
N PRO A 66 32.13 1.28 3.23
CA PRO A 66 33.49 1.33 2.64
C PRO A 66 33.79 2.61 1.85
N LEU A 67 32.78 3.43 1.46
CA LEU A 67 32.99 4.71 0.76
C LEU A 67 33.38 5.88 1.69
N GLU A 68 33.29 5.69 3.00
CA GLU A 68 33.63 6.67 4.03
C GLU A 68 35.04 7.25 3.83
N ASN A 69 36.00 6.39 3.48
CA ASN A 69 37.40 6.79 3.26
C ASN A 69 37.60 7.62 1.97
N VAL A 70 36.72 7.51 0.97
CA VAL A 70 36.83 8.22 -0.31
C VAL A 70 36.20 9.60 -0.22
N ALA A 71 35.04 9.70 0.41
CA ALA A 71 34.33 10.97 0.57
C ALA A 71 35.04 11.94 1.54
N PHE A 72 35.66 11.42 2.59
CA PHE A 72 36.46 12.19 3.56
C PHE A 72 37.64 12.92 2.88
N LYS A 73 38.34 12.27 1.96
CA LYS A 73 39.47 12.87 1.24
C LYS A 73 39.04 13.97 0.25
N ILE A 74 37.82 13.95 -0.25
CA ILE A 74 37.38 14.85 -1.35
C ILE A 74 36.60 16.05 -0.82
N LEU A 75 35.81 15.92 0.25
CA LEU A 75 34.87 16.96 0.71
C LEU A 75 35.22 17.66 2.02
N GLY A 76 36.20 17.15 2.81
CA GLY A 76 36.64 17.75 4.07
C GLY A 76 35.53 17.92 5.13
N LEU A 77 34.44 17.17 4.99
CA LEU A 77 33.31 17.19 5.93
C LEU A 77 33.52 16.12 7.00
N ASP A 78 33.15 16.41 8.24
CA ASP A 78 33.11 15.45 9.35
C ASP A 78 32.02 14.40 9.09
N ILE A 79 32.41 13.33 8.40
CA ILE A 79 31.51 12.33 7.82
C ILE A 79 30.89 11.46 8.91
N PHE A 80 31.54 11.33 10.05
CA PHE A 80 31.04 10.52 11.16
C PHE A 80 29.71 11.04 11.68
N ASP A 81 29.58 12.31 11.90
CA ASP A 81 28.35 12.94 12.38
C ASP A 81 27.26 12.92 11.31
N MET A 82 27.63 13.16 10.05
CA MET A 82 26.67 13.12 8.92
C MET A 82 26.12 11.71 8.69
N TYR A 83 26.93 10.66 8.78
CA TYR A 83 26.48 9.27 8.67
C TYR A 83 25.47 8.93 9.77
N HIS A 84 25.78 9.24 11.03
CA HIS A 84 24.86 9.00 12.14
C HIS A 84 23.56 9.78 12.02
N MET A 85 23.61 11.02 11.54
CA MET A 85 22.40 11.81 11.25
C MET A 85 21.55 11.18 10.16
N LEU A 86 22.16 10.74 9.05
CA LEU A 86 21.44 10.09 7.95
C LEU A 86 20.84 8.75 8.38
N MET A 87 21.58 7.95 9.14
CA MET A 87 21.08 6.67 9.67
C MET A 87 19.91 6.88 10.64
N SER A 88 20.02 7.85 11.54
CA SER A 88 18.92 8.17 12.47
C SER A 88 17.70 8.71 11.74
N ALA A 89 17.87 9.59 10.75
CA ALA A 89 16.80 10.11 9.93
C ALA A 89 16.12 9.00 9.11
N ALA A 90 16.88 8.12 8.48
CA ALA A 90 16.33 6.99 7.73
C ALA A 90 15.58 6.01 8.64
N THR A 91 16.10 5.70 9.82
CA THR A 91 15.43 4.84 10.82
C THR A 91 14.12 5.47 11.30
N ALA A 92 14.14 6.75 11.66
CA ALA A 92 12.94 7.49 12.03
C ALA A 92 11.92 7.50 10.89
N GLY A 93 12.38 7.70 9.64
CA GLY A 93 11.55 7.66 8.45
C GLY A 93 10.86 6.30 8.25
N VAL A 94 11.57 5.17 8.46
CA VAL A 94 10.96 3.83 8.46
C VAL A 94 9.87 3.74 9.53
N CYS A 95 10.16 4.11 10.77
CA CYS A 95 9.18 4.01 11.87
C CYS A 95 7.92 4.82 11.55
N PHE A 96 8.06 6.08 11.14
CA PHE A 96 6.93 6.94 10.80
C PHE A 96 6.13 6.41 9.60
N SER A 97 6.81 5.96 8.55
CA SER A 97 6.13 5.45 7.36
C SER A 97 5.40 4.14 7.62
N VAL A 98 5.95 3.24 8.45
CA VAL A 98 5.27 2.00 8.86
C VAL A 98 4.03 2.32 9.71
N ILE A 99 4.15 3.22 10.69
CA ILE A 99 3.00 3.65 11.51
C ILE A 99 1.91 4.26 10.61
N ALA A 100 2.29 5.18 9.72
CA ALA A 100 1.34 5.79 8.78
C ALA A 100 0.68 4.75 7.87
N PHE A 101 1.44 3.79 7.36
CA PHE A 101 0.93 2.69 6.54
C PHE A 101 -0.08 1.84 7.30
N VAL A 102 0.23 1.42 8.53
CA VAL A 102 -0.69 0.65 9.38
C VAL A 102 -1.96 1.45 9.68
N LEU A 103 -1.83 2.74 9.99
CA LEU A 103 -2.99 3.61 10.22
C LEU A 103 -3.88 3.72 8.97
N VAL A 104 -3.28 3.86 7.78
CA VAL A 104 -4.04 3.88 6.53
C VAL A 104 -4.75 2.55 6.32
N LEU A 105 -4.07 1.41 6.50
CA LEU A 105 -4.68 0.09 6.33
C LEU A 105 -5.83 -0.19 7.33
N THR A 106 -5.73 0.33 8.55
CA THR A 106 -6.77 0.13 9.58
C THR A 106 -7.93 1.12 9.46
N ALA A 107 -7.65 2.35 9.00
CA ALA A 107 -8.65 3.41 8.86
C ALA A 107 -9.41 3.37 7.54
N THR A 108 -8.90 2.66 6.52
CA THR A 108 -9.50 2.61 5.19
C THR A 108 -9.98 1.19 4.84
N PRO A 109 -11.04 1.04 4.03
CA PRO A 109 -11.50 -0.26 3.52
C PRO A 109 -10.64 -0.79 2.35
N VAL A 110 -9.47 -0.21 2.09
CA VAL A 110 -8.57 -0.61 0.98
C VAL A 110 -8.17 -2.09 1.06
N PRO A 111 -7.82 -2.68 2.22
CA PRO A 111 -7.42 -4.08 2.29
C PRO A 111 -8.54 -5.04 1.86
N THR A 112 -9.77 -4.80 2.33
CA THR A 112 -10.94 -5.63 1.96
C THR A 112 -11.27 -5.48 0.47
N TYR A 113 -11.21 -4.28 -0.04
CA TYR A 113 -11.44 -3.98 -1.45
C TYR A 113 -10.41 -4.62 -2.37
N LEU A 114 -9.11 -4.47 -2.07
CA LEU A 114 -8.04 -5.09 -2.85
C LEU A 114 -8.03 -6.61 -2.72
N GLY A 115 -8.33 -7.13 -1.53
CA GLY A 115 -8.50 -8.56 -1.28
C GLY A 115 -9.62 -9.16 -2.14
N GLY A 116 -10.75 -8.47 -2.26
CA GLY A 116 -11.86 -8.87 -3.13
C GLY A 116 -11.46 -8.94 -4.61
N ILE A 117 -10.79 -7.91 -5.12
CA ILE A 117 -10.31 -7.90 -6.52
C ILE A 117 -9.27 -8.99 -6.75
N ALA A 118 -8.33 -9.19 -5.82
CA ALA A 118 -7.30 -10.21 -5.94
C ALA A 118 -7.90 -11.62 -5.94
N ALA A 119 -8.89 -11.89 -5.06
CA ALA A 119 -9.59 -13.17 -5.00
C ALA A 119 -10.37 -13.44 -6.30
N GLU A 120 -11.06 -12.45 -6.84
CA GLU A 120 -11.79 -12.59 -8.10
C GLU A 120 -10.83 -12.85 -9.27
N ARG A 121 -9.72 -12.12 -9.34
CA ARG A 121 -8.69 -12.35 -10.36
C ARG A 121 -8.04 -13.73 -10.24
N ALA A 122 -7.74 -14.16 -9.01
CA ALA A 122 -7.20 -15.49 -8.76
C ALA A 122 -8.16 -16.57 -9.23
N ARG A 123 -9.47 -16.43 -8.97
CA ARG A 123 -10.50 -17.34 -9.43
C ARG A 123 -10.58 -17.40 -10.96
N LEU A 124 -10.57 -16.28 -11.64
CA LEU A 124 -10.57 -16.20 -13.10
C LEU A 124 -9.31 -16.84 -13.71
N LEU A 125 -8.15 -16.68 -13.07
CA LEU A 125 -6.91 -17.35 -13.49
C LEU A 125 -7.00 -18.86 -13.28
N GLU A 126 -7.57 -19.31 -12.18
CA GLU A 126 -7.76 -20.73 -11.87
C GLU A 126 -8.72 -21.41 -12.87
N GLU A 127 -9.76 -20.71 -13.32
CA GLU A 127 -10.67 -21.19 -14.37
C GLU A 127 -9.96 -21.35 -15.72
N ARG A 128 -8.97 -20.49 -16.01
CA ARG A 128 -8.19 -20.55 -17.26
C ARG A 128 -7.03 -21.54 -17.25
N LEU A 129 -6.66 -22.08 -16.07
CA LEU A 129 -5.59 -23.07 -15.98
C LEU A 129 -5.98 -24.40 -16.67
N PRO A 130 -5.09 -24.97 -17.53
CA PRO A 130 -5.33 -26.26 -18.16
C PRO A 130 -5.57 -27.36 -17.12
N ALA A 131 -6.43 -28.31 -17.43
CA ALA A 131 -6.79 -29.39 -16.52
C ALA A 131 -5.58 -30.19 -15.98
N ALA A 132 -4.50 -30.27 -16.75
CA ALA A 132 -3.26 -30.92 -16.35
C ALA A 132 -2.60 -30.24 -15.12
N ILE A 133 -2.65 -28.90 -15.02
CA ILE A 133 -2.06 -28.16 -13.89
C ILE A 133 -2.97 -28.26 -12.67
N LYS A 134 -4.29 -28.26 -12.85
CA LYS A 134 -5.25 -28.48 -11.77
C LYS A 134 -5.06 -29.83 -11.10
N ALA A 135 -4.79 -30.90 -11.89
CA ALA A 135 -4.54 -32.26 -11.39
C ALA A 135 -3.23 -32.39 -10.58
N LEU A 136 -2.21 -31.55 -10.85
CA LEU A 136 -0.95 -31.53 -10.08
C LEU A 136 -1.09 -30.89 -8.70
N ARG A 137 -2.03 -29.96 -8.53
CA ARG A 137 -2.28 -29.27 -7.26
C ARG A 137 -3.16 -30.04 -6.28
N SER A 138 -3.90 -31.04 -6.78
CA SER A 138 -4.78 -31.90 -5.97
C SER A 138 -4.08 -33.16 -5.38
N ARG A 139 -2.78 -33.31 -5.63
CA ARG A 139 -1.92 -34.34 -5.04
C ARG A 139 -1.07 -33.75 -3.91
#